data_f738145cd63a79c623c7ef60d0357965
#
_entry.id   f738145cd63a79c623c7ef60d0357965
#
_cell.length_a   1.000
_cell.length_b   1.000
_cell.length_c   1.000
_cell.angle_alpha   90.00
_cell.angle_beta   90.00
_cell.angle_gamma   90.00
#
_symmetry.space_group_name_H-M   'P 1'
#
loop_
_entity.id
_entity.type
_entity.pdbx_description
1 polymer ?
#
loop_
_entity_poly.entity_id
_entity_poly.type
_entity_poly.pdbx_seq_one_letter_code
_entity_poly.pdbx_strand_id
1 'polypeptide(L)'
;MLEINKVVLSIIVVSLNTNLKLKATINSIRKQSYNKFEVIVIDGLSKDQSIKTIYKNKDILNKYLIEKDDGIYDAMNKGIKLAEGTWTIFLNSGDIFYDENILLNFSKILEKKDEDVIHADTVV
;
A
#
# COMPACT_ATOMS: atom_id res chain seq x y z
N MET A 1 20.58 20.29 4.61
CA MET A 1 19.56 20.08 3.59
C MET A 1 18.33 19.42 4.19
N LEU A 2 17.21 19.95 3.90
CA LEU A 2 15.97 19.45 4.46
C LEU A 2 15.38 18.34 3.60
N GLU A 3 15.01 17.24 4.22
CA GLU A 3 14.38 16.09 3.56
C GLU A 3 12.88 16.07 3.78
N ILE A 4 12.24 17.21 3.65
CA ILE A 4 10.83 17.40 3.98
C ILE A 4 9.87 16.58 3.09
N ASN A 5 10.34 16.17 1.90
CA ASN A 5 9.52 15.41 0.96
C ASN A 5 9.91 13.94 0.89
N LYS A 6 10.66 13.46 1.88
CA LYS A 6 11.08 12.07 1.91
C LYS A 6 9.90 11.15 2.12
N VAL A 7 9.78 10.12 1.27
CA VAL A 7 8.79 9.07 1.44
C VAL A 7 9.23 8.17 2.59
N VAL A 8 8.37 8.00 3.58
CA VAL A 8 8.66 7.18 4.76
C VAL A 8 8.07 5.77 4.62
N LEU A 9 6.86 5.67 4.12
CA LEU A 9 6.15 4.39 4.02
C LEU A 9 5.88 4.03 2.57
N SER A 10 6.11 2.76 2.23
CA SER A 10 5.64 2.18 0.97
C SER A 10 4.49 1.24 1.29
N ILE A 11 3.31 1.55 0.81
CA ILE A 11 2.12 0.72 0.99
C ILE A 11 1.95 -0.11 -0.27
N ILE A 12 2.15 -1.42 -0.13
CA ILE A 12 2.03 -2.35 -1.25
C ILE A 12 0.70 -3.07 -1.14
N VAL A 13 -0.15 -2.89 -2.15
CA VAL A 13 -1.46 -3.53 -2.23
C VAL A 13 -1.40 -4.59 -3.31
N VAL A 14 -1.72 -5.84 -2.97
CA VAL A 14 -1.77 -6.93 -3.93
C VAL A 14 -3.23 -7.23 -4.27
N SER A 15 -3.49 -7.48 -5.55
CA SER A 15 -4.84 -7.60 -6.08
C SER A 15 -4.91 -8.64 -7.18
N LEU A 16 -5.96 -9.46 -7.15
CA LEU A 16 -6.30 -10.36 -8.26
C LEU A 16 -7.80 -10.64 -8.23
N ASN A 17 -8.52 -10.11 -9.23
CA ASN A 17 -9.96 -10.33 -9.39
C ASN A 17 -10.79 -9.98 -8.14
N THR A 18 -10.43 -8.88 -7.48
CA THR A 18 -11.09 -8.44 -6.24
C THR A 18 -11.45 -6.95 -6.30
N ASN A 19 -12.13 -6.55 -7.36
CA ASN A 19 -12.37 -5.14 -7.64
C ASN A 19 -13.01 -4.35 -6.48
N LEU A 20 -14.09 -4.88 -5.90
CA LEU A 20 -14.77 -4.16 -4.81
C LEU A 20 -13.89 -4.04 -3.57
N LYS A 21 -13.15 -5.10 -3.26
CA LYS A 21 -12.21 -5.10 -2.15
C LYS A 21 -11.07 -4.13 -2.40
N LEU A 22 -10.56 -4.10 -3.63
CA LEU A 22 -9.50 -3.16 -4.00
C LEU A 22 -9.95 -1.71 -3.84
N LYS A 23 -11.17 -1.40 -4.27
CA LYS A 23 -11.76 -0.08 -4.06
C LYS A 23 -11.81 0.31 -2.58
N ALA A 24 -12.23 -0.61 -1.73
CA ALA A 24 -12.31 -0.35 -0.29
C ALA A 24 -10.94 -0.07 0.30
N THR A 25 -9.92 -0.85 -0.09
CA THR A 25 -8.55 -0.64 0.37
C THR A 25 -8.04 0.73 -0.06
N ILE A 26 -8.18 1.07 -1.34
CA ILE A 26 -7.73 2.37 -1.85
C ILE A 26 -8.44 3.52 -1.14
N ASN A 27 -9.75 3.41 -0.93
CA ASN A 27 -10.51 4.44 -0.24
C ASN A 27 -10.05 4.62 1.21
N SER A 28 -9.70 3.55 1.90
CA SER A 28 -9.21 3.64 3.27
C SER A 28 -7.83 4.31 3.35
N ILE A 29 -6.98 4.08 2.35
CA ILE A 29 -5.69 4.76 2.25
C ILE A 29 -5.91 6.26 1.99
N ARG A 30 -6.83 6.58 1.09
CA ARG A 30 -7.13 7.97 0.72
C ARG A 30 -7.62 8.80 1.91
N LYS A 31 -8.25 8.16 2.89
CA LYS A 31 -8.79 8.85 4.07
C LYS A 31 -7.75 9.07 5.18
N GLN A 32 -6.55 8.57 5.03
CA GLN A 32 -5.52 8.72 6.07
C GLN A 32 -5.06 10.17 6.18
N SER A 33 -4.91 10.64 7.41
CA SER A 33 -4.44 12.00 7.69
C SER A 33 -2.94 12.18 7.42
N TYR A 34 -2.17 11.11 7.53
CA TYR A 34 -0.75 11.09 7.22
C TYR A 34 -0.55 10.97 5.72
N ASN A 35 0.43 11.67 5.16
CA ASN A 35 0.62 11.68 3.70
C ASN A 35 2.04 11.39 3.21
N LYS A 36 2.96 11.02 4.11
CA LYS A 36 4.34 10.73 3.69
C LYS A 36 4.50 9.27 3.29
N PHE A 37 3.70 8.85 2.33
CA PHE A 37 3.73 7.48 1.83
C PHE A 37 3.62 7.46 0.31
N GLU A 38 4.03 6.36 -0.27
CA GLU A 38 3.70 6.01 -1.64
C GLU A 38 2.80 4.79 -1.63
N VAL A 39 1.95 4.67 -2.63
CA VAL A 39 1.07 3.50 -2.80
C VAL A 39 1.47 2.77 -4.06
N ILE A 40 1.71 1.48 -3.94
CA ILE A 40 2.10 0.60 -5.03
C ILE A 40 1.07 -0.51 -5.14
N VAL A 41 0.41 -0.63 -6.29
CA VAL A 41 -0.53 -1.71 -6.53
C VAL A 41 0.10 -2.73 -7.46
N ILE A 42 0.10 -3.99 -7.04
CA ILE A 42 0.54 -5.11 -7.87
C ILE A 42 -0.69 -5.94 -8.18
N ASP A 43 -1.09 -5.94 -9.44
CA ASP A 43 -2.25 -6.69 -9.91
C ASP A 43 -1.79 -7.89 -10.75
N GLY A 44 -2.28 -9.06 -10.40
CA GLY A 44 -1.90 -10.32 -11.05
C GLY A 44 -2.57 -10.58 -12.40
N LEU A 45 -2.89 -9.51 -13.12
CA LEU A 45 -3.58 -9.52 -14.40
C LEU A 45 -5.04 -9.91 -14.24
N SER A 46 -5.75 -9.10 -13.46
CA SER A 46 -7.19 -9.28 -13.19
C SER A 46 -8.02 -9.26 -14.46
N LYS A 47 -9.09 -10.04 -14.46
CA LYS A 47 -10.05 -10.12 -15.56
C LYS A 47 -11.35 -9.39 -15.28
N ASP A 48 -11.50 -8.85 -14.07
CA ASP A 48 -12.66 -8.06 -13.66
C ASP A 48 -12.40 -6.56 -13.87
N GLN A 49 -13.06 -5.69 -13.12
CA GLN A 49 -12.91 -4.25 -13.23
C GLN A 49 -11.71 -3.68 -12.45
N SER A 50 -10.88 -4.53 -11.85
CA SER A 50 -9.74 -4.10 -11.03
C SER A 50 -8.77 -3.20 -11.79
N ILE A 51 -8.44 -3.56 -13.03
CA ILE A 51 -7.51 -2.76 -13.85
C ILE A 51 -8.08 -1.36 -14.09
N LYS A 52 -9.38 -1.28 -14.37
CA LYS A 52 -10.05 0.00 -14.56
C LYS A 52 -10.02 0.84 -13.28
N THR A 53 -10.22 0.19 -12.13
CA THR A 53 -10.13 0.86 -10.83
C THR A 53 -8.72 1.41 -10.58
N ILE A 54 -7.68 0.67 -10.94
CA ILE A 54 -6.31 1.15 -10.83
C ILE A 54 -6.13 2.43 -11.64
N TYR A 55 -6.55 2.42 -12.90
CA TYR A 55 -6.40 3.59 -13.76
C TYR A 55 -7.19 4.80 -13.27
N LYS A 56 -8.35 4.59 -12.66
CA LYS A 56 -9.16 5.68 -12.12
C LYS A 56 -8.56 6.31 -10.86
N ASN A 57 -7.64 5.65 -10.19
CA ASN A 57 -7.05 6.12 -8.95
C ASN A 57 -5.58 6.50 -9.08
N LYS A 58 -5.13 6.84 -10.28
CA LYS A 58 -3.74 7.23 -10.53
C LYS A 58 -3.29 8.43 -9.71
N ASP A 59 -4.21 9.24 -9.26
CA ASP A 59 -3.91 10.41 -8.43
C ASP A 59 -3.27 10.02 -7.09
N ILE A 60 -3.66 8.86 -6.53
CA ILE A 60 -3.09 8.39 -5.27
C ILE A 60 -2.10 7.23 -5.47
N LEU A 61 -2.22 6.49 -6.56
CA LEU A 61 -1.34 5.33 -6.83
C LEU A 61 -0.06 5.80 -7.51
N ASN A 62 1.01 5.84 -6.75
CA ASN A 62 2.31 6.32 -7.26
C ASN A 62 2.91 5.37 -8.28
N LYS A 63 2.72 4.08 -8.05
CA LYS A 63 3.25 3.03 -8.92
C LYS A 63 2.24 1.90 -9.01
N TYR A 64 2.18 1.25 -10.16
CA TYR A 64 1.39 0.03 -10.29
C TYR A 64 2.01 -0.88 -11.35
N LEU A 65 1.81 -2.17 -11.18
CA LEU A 65 2.28 -3.18 -12.10
C LEU A 65 1.14 -4.16 -12.33
N ILE A 66 0.77 -4.34 -13.60
CA ILE A 66 -0.32 -5.22 -14.00
C ILE A 66 0.27 -6.30 -14.89
N GLU A 67 0.52 -7.46 -14.30
CA GLU A 67 1.06 -8.60 -15.04
C GLU A 67 0.81 -9.87 -14.27
N LYS A 68 0.85 -11.00 -14.95
CA LYS A 68 0.66 -12.30 -14.32
C LYS A 68 1.75 -12.51 -13.26
N ASP A 69 1.36 -13.04 -12.10
CA ASP A 69 2.29 -13.40 -11.04
C ASP A 69 2.11 -14.87 -10.65
N ASP A 70 3.03 -15.38 -9.85
CA ASP A 70 3.02 -16.75 -9.35
C ASP A 70 2.50 -16.83 -7.93
N GLY A 71 1.54 -16.01 -7.60
CA GLY A 71 0.88 -15.99 -6.30
C GLY A 71 1.23 -14.76 -5.49
N ILE A 72 0.70 -14.73 -4.26
CA ILE A 72 0.77 -13.54 -3.42
C ILE A 72 2.21 -13.14 -3.06
N TYR A 73 3.07 -14.11 -2.80
CA TYR A 73 4.46 -13.80 -2.43
C TYR A 73 5.25 -13.22 -3.60
N ASP A 74 4.98 -13.71 -4.81
CA ASP A 74 5.60 -13.15 -6.01
C ASP A 74 5.14 -11.70 -6.22
N ALA A 75 3.85 -11.45 -6.03
CA ALA A 75 3.30 -10.10 -6.11
C ALA A 75 3.94 -9.17 -5.06
N MET A 76 4.07 -9.64 -3.82
CA MET A 76 4.72 -8.87 -2.77
C MET A 76 6.17 -8.53 -3.12
N ASN A 77 6.92 -9.50 -3.65
CA ASN A 77 8.30 -9.27 -4.07
C ASN A 77 8.42 -8.25 -5.20
N LYS A 78 7.47 -8.26 -6.13
CA LYS A 78 7.42 -7.24 -7.19
C LYS A 78 7.20 -5.86 -6.60
N GLY A 79 6.33 -5.75 -5.60
CA GLY A 79 6.10 -4.49 -4.90
C GLY A 79 7.34 -4.00 -4.17
N ILE A 80 8.05 -4.89 -3.49
CA ILE A 80 9.29 -4.55 -2.78
C ILE A 80 10.31 -3.95 -3.73
N LYS A 81 10.44 -4.50 -4.92
CA LYS A 81 11.41 -3.98 -5.90
C LYS A 81 11.10 -2.57 -6.35
N LEU A 82 9.83 -2.16 -6.29
CA LEU A 82 9.40 -0.82 -6.67
C LEU A 82 9.40 0.16 -5.49
N ALA A 83 9.47 -0.34 -4.27
CA ALA A 83 9.32 0.48 -3.07
C ALA A 83 10.56 1.33 -2.81
N GLU A 84 10.34 2.59 -2.47
CA GLU A 84 11.39 3.55 -2.15
C GLU A 84 11.31 4.06 -0.70
N GLY A 85 10.26 3.68 0.02
CA GLY A 85 10.10 4.10 1.41
C GLY A 85 11.05 3.40 2.36
N THR A 86 11.24 3.99 3.52
CA THR A 86 12.07 3.41 4.58
C THR A 86 11.41 2.16 5.16
N TRP A 87 10.08 2.17 5.24
CA TRP A 87 9.28 1.08 5.79
C TRP A 87 8.26 0.61 4.76
N THR A 88 7.94 -0.67 4.79
CA THR A 88 6.98 -1.27 3.87
C THR A 88 5.81 -1.87 4.63
N ILE A 89 4.60 -1.56 4.17
CA ILE A 89 3.36 -2.14 4.69
C ILE A 89 2.71 -2.92 3.55
N PHE A 90 2.29 -4.15 3.84
CA PHE A 90 1.57 -4.98 2.87
C PHE A 90 0.10 -5.03 3.20
N LEU A 91 -0.73 -4.77 2.20
CA LEU A 91 -2.18 -4.92 2.30
C LEU A 91 -2.68 -5.84 1.20
N ASN A 92 -3.55 -6.78 1.56
CA ASN A 92 -4.31 -7.52 0.57
C ASN A 92 -5.54 -6.69 0.19
N SER A 93 -6.03 -6.84 -1.04
CA SER A 93 -7.31 -6.23 -1.39
C SER A 93 -8.38 -6.64 -0.39
N GLY A 94 -9.06 -5.67 0.19
CA GLY A 94 -10.04 -5.87 1.25
C GLY A 94 -9.53 -5.48 2.63
N ASP A 95 -8.22 -5.42 2.83
CA ASP A 95 -7.68 -4.88 4.08
C ASP A 95 -7.92 -3.37 4.10
N ILE A 96 -8.40 -2.87 5.21
CA ILE A 96 -8.67 -1.44 5.37
C ILE A 96 -8.11 -0.92 6.69
N PHE A 97 -7.74 0.35 6.69
CA PHE A 97 -7.39 1.02 7.93
C PHE A 97 -8.69 1.37 8.67
N TYR A 98 -8.79 1.00 9.94
CA TYR A 98 -10.05 1.16 10.68
C TYR A 98 -10.33 2.60 11.08
N ASP A 99 -9.33 3.49 11.08
CA ASP A 99 -9.56 4.93 11.29
C ASP A 99 -8.56 5.75 10.47
N GLU A 100 -8.77 7.06 10.45
CA GLU A 100 -8.00 7.97 9.61
C GLU A 100 -6.60 8.29 10.14
N ASN A 101 -6.27 7.92 11.38
CA ASN A 101 -5.01 8.26 12.02
C ASN A 101 -4.08 7.07 12.24
N ILE A 102 -4.36 5.92 11.63
CA ILE A 102 -3.54 4.73 11.79
C ILE A 102 -2.11 4.97 11.34
N LEU A 103 -1.94 5.51 10.13
CA LEU A 103 -0.61 5.75 9.58
C LEU A 103 0.13 6.86 10.34
N LEU A 104 -0.59 7.88 10.78
CA LEU A 104 0.00 8.94 11.59
C LEU A 104 0.56 8.39 12.89
N ASN A 105 -0.22 7.58 13.59
CA ASN A 105 0.22 6.97 14.85
C ASN A 105 1.37 6.00 14.64
N PHE A 106 1.30 5.23 13.55
CA PHE A 106 2.36 4.29 13.21
C PHE A 106 3.67 5.03 12.91
N SER A 107 3.60 6.15 12.18
CA SER A 107 4.80 6.93 11.84
C SER A 107 5.52 7.44 13.08
N LYS A 108 4.77 7.80 14.13
CA LYS A 108 5.37 8.24 15.38
C LYS A 108 6.14 7.11 16.07
N ILE A 109 5.64 5.89 15.99
CA ILE A 109 6.33 4.72 16.52
C ILE A 109 7.61 4.45 15.74
N LEU A 110 7.55 4.52 14.41
CA LEU A 110 8.69 4.26 13.55
C LEU A 110 9.83 5.24 13.77
N GLU A 111 9.52 6.50 14.05
CA GLU A 111 10.53 7.52 14.32
C GLU A 111 11.37 7.24 15.56
N LYS A 112 10.85 6.44 16.48
CA LYS A 112 11.49 6.16 17.76
C LYS A 112 12.17 4.79 17.82
N LYS A 113 12.15 4.02 16.74
CA LYS A 113 12.65 2.64 16.73
C LYS A 113 13.84 2.49 15.82
N ASP A 114 14.83 1.70 16.28
CA ASP A 114 15.96 1.26 15.48
C ASP A 114 15.78 -0.19 15.00
N GLU A 115 14.58 -0.71 15.04
CA GLU A 115 14.28 -2.07 14.65
C GLU A 115 14.07 -2.17 13.14
N ASP A 116 14.58 -3.25 12.54
CA ASP A 116 14.42 -3.49 11.11
C ASP A 116 13.00 -3.94 10.75
N VAL A 117 12.31 -4.58 11.69
CA VAL A 117 10.97 -5.13 11.48
C VAL A 117 10.07 -4.78 12.65
N ILE A 118 8.91 -4.22 12.35
CA ILE A 118 7.89 -3.93 13.34
C ILE A 118 6.62 -4.67 12.94
N HIS A 119 6.04 -5.41 13.88
CA HIS A 119 4.77 -6.09 13.69
C HIS A 119 3.66 -5.31 14.37
N ALA A 120 2.56 -5.14 13.67
CA ALA A 120 1.35 -4.60 14.23
C ALA A 120 0.21 -5.58 13.92
N ASP A 121 -0.64 -5.82 14.92
CA ASP A 121 -1.80 -6.66 14.71
C ASP A 121 -2.78 -5.97 13.78
N THR A 122 -3.30 -6.73 12.83
CA THR A 122 -4.32 -6.23 11.94
C THR A 122 -5.66 -6.29 12.66
N VAL A 123 -6.32 -5.16 12.73
CA VAL A 123 -7.69 -5.11 13.25
C VAL A 123 -8.62 -5.21 12.05
N VAL A 124 -9.37 -6.26 12.04
CA VAL A 124 -10.26 -6.56 10.92
C VAL A 124 -11.67 -6.10 11.25
#